data_1fa77eb853ec3c8a1eae320b3217be64
#
_entry.id   1fa77eb853ec3c8a1eae320b3217be64
#
_cell.length_a   1.000
_cell.length_b   1.000
_cell.length_c   1.000
_cell.angle_alpha   90.00
_cell.angle_beta   90.00
_cell.angle_gamma   90.00
#
_symmetry.space_group_name_H-M   'P 1'
#
loop_
_entity.id
_entity.type
_entity.pdbx_description
1 polymer ?
#
loop_
_entity_poly.entity_id
_entity_poly.type
_entity_poly.pdbx_seq_one_letter_code
_entity_poly.pdbx_strand_id
1 'polypeptide(L)'
;MASIWKQFTQREASPLIQFIKYAICGGGAVTVHVIAFFLLAWLIIPALNAEDVFVKLFHLSCAPISDAIRARNAMINNALAFLLSNLAAYILNILWVFESGRRYPPVDFFLSKLGLIQHATLRACAHRTVEVALFYAVSGIAIAIGTFLMGVMINQWHFTTTVAFGAQCVIAAMINFAMRKFMIFKS
;
A
#
# COMPACT_ATOMS: atom_id res chain seq x y z
N MET A 1 29.17 -20.23 -5.39
CA MET A 1 27.87 -19.54 -5.55
C MET A 1 26.86 -20.16 -4.57
N ALA A 2 26.22 -19.38 -3.73
CA ALA A 2 25.16 -19.91 -2.87
C ALA A 2 24.02 -20.45 -3.77
N SER A 3 23.45 -21.60 -3.42
CA SER A 3 22.28 -22.16 -4.13
C SER A 3 21.20 -21.10 -4.24
N ILE A 4 20.51 -20.99 -5.38
CA ILE A 4 19.40 -20.06 -5.61
C ILE A 4 18.37 -20.17 -4.47
N TRP A 5 18.08 -21.40 -4.04
CA TRP A 5 17.19 -21.64 -2.92
C TRP A 5 17.68 -20.99 -1.61
N LYS A 6 18.96 -21.05 -1.32
CA LYS A 6 19.56 -20.39 -0.14
C LYS A 6 19.40 -18.87 -0.20
N GLN A 7 19.52 -18.27 -1.39
CA GLN A 7 19.31 -16.83 -1.58
C GLN A 7 17.81 -16.43 -1.43
N PHE A 8 16.87 -17.32 -1.74
CA PHE A 8 15.43 -17.06 -1.50
C PHE A 8 15.07 -17.09 -0.01
N THR A 9 15.71 -17.94 0.79
CA THR A 9 15.42 -18.07 2.23
C THR A 9 16.18 -17.07 3.10
N GLN A 10 17.34 -16.58 2.66
CA GLN A 10 18.15 -15.61 3.40
C GLN A 10 17.87 -14.18 2.92
N ARG A 11 18.06 -13.17 3.78
CA ARG A 11 17.91 -11.75 3.41
C ARG A 11 18.98 -11.31 2.42
N GLU A 12 20.20 -11.75 2.61
CA GLU A 12 21.31 -11.52 1.67
C GLU A 12 21.06 -12.32 0.39
N ALA A 13 20.81 -11.62 -0.69
CA ALA A 13 20.54 -12.20 -2.01
C ALA A 13 21.12 -11.33 -3.11
N SER A 14 21.34 -11.91 -4.29
CA SER A 14 21.70 -11.13 -5.47
C SER A 14 20.60 -10.11 -5.80
N PRO A 15 20.93 -8.96 -6.43
CA PRO A 15 19.96 -7.91 -6.75
C PRO A 15 18.71 -8.40 -7.49
N LEU A 16 18.87 -9.36 -8.38
CA LEU A 16 17.77 -9.96 -9.13
C LEU A 16 16.82 -10.74 -8.21
N ILE A 17 17.36 -11.59 -7.33
CA ILE A 17 16.54 -12.37 -6.39
C ILE A 17 15.87 -11.45 -5.38
N GLN A 18 16.55 -10.42 -4.92
CA GLN A 18 15.98 -9.40 -4.05
C GLN A 18 14.80 -8.66 -4.71
N PHE A 19 14.94 -8.32 -6.01
CA PHE A 19 13.85 -7.72 -6.80
C PHE A 19 12.65 -8.68 -6.93
N ILE A 20 12.88 -9.97 -7.19
CA ILE A 20 11.79 -10.97 -7.28
C ILE A 20 11.06 -11.11 -5.94
N LYS A 21 11.78 -11.19 -4.83
CA LYS A 21 11.19 -11.20 -3.48
C LYS A 21 10.35 -9.95 -3.23
N TYR A 22 10.88 -8.77 -3.58
CA TYR A 22 10.14 -7.52 -3.48
C TYR A 22 8.85 -7.52 -4.29
N ALA A 23 8.89 -8.04 -5.52
CA ALA A 23 7.70 -8.18 -6.37
C ALA A 23 6.65 -9.13 -5.76
N ILE A 24 7.09 -10.24 -5.16
CA ILE A 24 6.19 -11.19 -4.45
C ILE A 24 5.55 -10.51 -3.23
N CYS A 25 6.33 -9.78 -2.42
CA CYS A 25 5.80 -9.00 -1.29
C CYS A 25 4.79 -7.95 -1.75
N GLY A 26 5.07 -7.29 -2.87
CA GLY A 26 4.14 -6.36 -3.51
C GLY A 26 2.84 -7.02 -3.93
N GLY A 27 2.90 -8.20 -4.57
CA GLY A 27 1.73 -9.01 -4.91
C GLY A 27 0.92 -9.40 -3.68
N GLY A 28 1.58 -9.83 -2.59
CA GLY A 28 0.93 -10.13 -1.31
C GLY A 28 0.22 -8.91 -0.73
N ALA A 29 0.85 -7.74 -0.80
CA ALA A 29 0.23 -6.49 -0.33
C ALA A 29 -1.00 -6.10 -1.17
N VAL A 30 -0.95 -6.27 -2.49
CA VAL A 30 -2.12 -6.06 -3.36
C VAL A 30 -3.25 -7.01 -2.99
N THR A 31 -2.97 -8.27 -2.72
CA THR A 31 -3.98 -9.24 -2.26
C THR A 31 -4.64 -8.78 -0.96
N VAL A 32 -3.85 -8.34 0.04
CA VAL A 32 -4.38 -7.76 1.28
C VAL A 32 -5.24 -6.53 1.00
N HIS A 33 -4.81 -5.66 0.08
CA HIS A 33 -5.56 -4.46 -0.30
C HIS A 33 -6.93 -4.80 -0.89
N VAL A 34 -6.97 -5.71 -1.86
CA VAL A 34 -8.21 -6.17 -2.52
C VAL A 34 -9.17 -6.77 -1.50
N ILE A 35 -8.69 -7.70 -0.68
CA ILE A 35 -9.51 -8.34 0.36
C ILE A 35 -10.05 -7.30 1.34
N ALA A 36 -9.20 -6.44 1.87
CA ALA A 36 -9.60 -5.41 2.82
C ALA A 36 -10.62 -4.43 2.21
N PHE A 37 -10.38 -3.96 0.98
CA PHE A 37 -11.29 -3.05 0.29
C PHE A 37 -12.69 -3.64 0.16
N PHE A 38 -12.82 -4.85 -0.38
CA PHE A 38 -14.13 -5.45 -0.62
C PHE A 38 -14.83 -5.87 0.67
N LEU A 39 -14.11 -6.33 1.69
CA LEU A 39 -14.70 -6.60 3.01
C LEU A 39 -15.23 -5.32 3.67
N LEU A 40 -14.48 -4.23 3.63
CA LEU A 40 -14.92 -2.93 4.13
C LEU A 40 -16.14 -2.43 3.34
N ALA A 41 -16.11 -2.51 2.01
CA ALA A 41 -17.16 -2.02 1.12
C ALA A 41 -18.46 -2.81 1.21
N TRP A 42 -18.41 -4.06 1.66
CA TRP A 42 -19.58 -4.91 1.84
C TRP A 42 -20.13 -4.87 3.27
N LEU A 43 -19.24 -4.98 4.29
CA LEU A 43 -19.65 -5.25 5.67
C LEU A 43 -19.71 -4.00 6.56
N ILE A 44 -18.85 -2.99 6.32
CA ILE A 44 -18.63 -1.89 7.29
C ILE A 44 -19.07 -0.55 6.73
N ILE A 45 -18.58 -0.16 5.57
CA ILE A 45 -18.88 1.12 4.91
C ILE A 45 -19.41 0.80 3.51
N PRO A 46 -20.73 0.61 3.35
CA PRO A 46 -21.30 0.14 2.08
C PRO A 46 -20.89 1.01 0.90
N ALA A 47 -20.27 0.37 -0.11
CA ALA A 47 -19.79 1.03 -1.32
C ALA A 47 -20.01 0.18 -2.58
N LEU A 48 -20.78 -0.90 -2.48
CA LEU A 48 -21.11 -1.80 -3.59
C LEU A 48 -22.57 -1.57 -4.00
N ASN A 49 -22.89 -1.86 -5.25
CA ASN A 49 -24.25 -1.91 -5.77
C ASN A 49 -24.54 -3.28 -6.41
N ALA A 50 -25.81 -3.54 -6.72
CA ALA A 50 -26.23 -4.83 -7.31
C ALA A 50 -25.58 -5.13 -8.67
N GLU A 51 -25.12 -4.10 -9.38
CA GLU A 51 -24.47 -4.22 -10.69
C GLU A 51 -22.97 -4.53 -10.60
N ASP A 52 -22.36 -4.43 -9.40
CA ASP A 52 -20.94 -4.73 -9.21
C ASP A 52 -20.61 -6.19 -9.54
N VAL A 53 -19.52 -6.38 -10.26
CA VAL A 53 -19.02 -7.72 -10.66
C VAL A 53 -18.77 -8.59 -9.43
N PHE A 54 -18.20 -8.00 -8.36
CA PHE A 54 -17.94 -8.70 -7.10
C PHE A 54 -19.26 -9.18 -6.45
N VAL A 55 -20.30 -8.32 -6.43
CA VAL A 55 -21.62 -8.66 -5.88
C VAL A 55 -22.28 -9.79 -6.68
N LYS A 56 -22.24 -9.72 -8.02
CA LYS A 56 -22.78 -10.76 -8.89
C LYS A 56 -22.02 -12.09 -8.76
N LEU A 57 -20.70 -12.05 -8.66
CA LEU A 57 -19.85 -13.25 -8.56
C LEU A 57 -20.09 -14.02 -7.25
N PHE A 58 -20.24 -13.31 -6.15
CA PHE A 58 -20.41 -13.91 -4.82
C PHE A 58 -21.86 -13.94 -4.34
N HIS A 59 -22.83 -13.54 -5.18
CA HIS A 59 -24.27 -13.47 -4.86
C HIS A 59 -24.57 -12.71 -3.57
N LEU A 60 -23.90 -11.55 -3.40
CA LEU A 60 -24.02 -10.75 -2.18
C LEU A 60 -25.29 -9.88 -2.23
N SER A 61 -25.86 -9.60 -1.05
CA SER A 61 -26.91 -8.60 -0.90
C SER A 61 -26.32 -7.23 -0.61
N CYS A 62 -26.76 -6.21 -1.34
CA CYS A 62 -26.34 -4.82 -1.16
C CYS A 62 -27.55 -3.91 -1.01
N ALA A 63 -27.48 -2.98 -0.06
CA ALA A 63 -28.49 -1.93 0.08
C ALA A 63 -28.33 -0.90 -1.07
N PRO A 64 -29.44 -0.36 -1.63
CA PRO A 64 -29.37 0.68 -2.63
C PRO A 64 -28.83 1.98 -2.00
N ILE A 65 -27.76 2.51 -2.57
CA ILE A 65 -27.14 3.79 -2.16
C ILE A 65 -26.89 4.66 -3.39
N SER A 66 -26.97 5.99 -3.23
CA SER A 66 -26.69 6.92 -4.32
C SER A 66 -25.22 6.88 -4.73
N ASP A 67 -24.92 7.23 -5.99
CA ASP A 67 -23.56 7.22 -6.52
C ASP A 67 -22.63 8.17 -5.74
N ALA A 68 -23.13 9.31 -5.28
CA ALA A 68 -22.34 10.23 -4.46
C ALA A 68 -21.92 9.61 -3.12
N ILE A 69 -22.81 8.88 -2.44
CA ILE A 69 -22.52 8.18 -1.20
C ILE A 69 -21.57 7.01 -1.49
N ARG A 70 -21.84 6.25 -2.55
CA ARG A 70 -21.01 5.13 -2.99
C ARG A 70 -19.58 5.56 -3.29
N ALA A 71 -19.40 6.65 -4.05
CA ALA A 71 -18.10 7.22 -4.37
C ALA A 71 -17.32 7.62 -3.10
N ARG A 72 -17.96 8.37 -2.18
CA ARG A 72 -17.36 8.76 -0.91
C ARG A 72 -16.94 7.55 -0.10
N ASN A 73 -17.81 6.58 0.07
CA ASN A 73 -17.57 5.39 0.85
C ASN A 73 -16.45 4.53 0.24
N ALA A 74 -16.41 4.41 -1.10
CA ALA A 74 -15.35 3.71 -1.81
C ALA A 74 -13.98 4.39 -1.60
N MET A 75 -13.91 5.72 -1.63
CA MET A 75 -12.67 6.45 -1.33
C MET A 75 -12.19 6.20 0.11
N ILE A 76 -13.09 6.20 1.09
CA ILE A 76 -12.75 5.90 2.49
C ILE A 76 -12.26 4.45 2.63
N ASN A 77 -12.97 3.48 2.05
CA ASN A 77 -12.58 2.08 2.06
C ASN A 77 -11.21 1.87 1.43
N ASN A 78 -10.93 2.55 0.31
CA ASN A 78 -9.64 2.46 -0.36
C ASN A 78 -8.49 3.02 0.50
N ALA A 79 -8.72 4.15 1.19
CA ALA A 79 -7.73 4.71 2.10
C ALA A 79 -7.45 3.77 3.30
N LEU A 80 -8.49 3.17 3.88
CA LEU A 80 -8.33 2.19 4.97
C LEU A 80 -7.64 0.92 4.50
N ALA A 81 -8.04 0.37 3.34
CA ALA A 81 -7.40 -0.79 2.73
C ALA A 81 -5.92 -0.52 2.41
N PHE A 82 -5.59 0.70 1.96
CA PHE A 82 -4.20 1.12 1.72
C PHE A 82 -3.38 1.10 3.01
N LEU A 83 -3.90 1.61 4.12
CA LEU A 83 -3.17 1.58 5.40
C LEU A 83 -2.82 0.15 5.80
N LEU A 84 -3.76 -0.78 5.68
CA LEU A 84 -3.57 -2.19 6.01
C LEU A 84 -2.59 -2.88 5.05
N SER A 85 -2.79 -2.70 3.76
CA SER A 85 -1.95 -3.35 2.74
C SER A 85 -0.51 -2.83 2.75
N ASN A 86 -0.34 -1.52 2.99
CA ASN A 86 1.00 -0.93 3.05
C ASN A 86 1.74 -1.35 4.32
N LEU A 87 1.03 -1.54 5.44
CA LEU A 87 1.59 -2.16 6.64
C LEU A 87 2.03 -3.61 6.37
N ALA A 88 1.18 -4.40 5.71
CA ALA A 88 1.53 -5.76 5.29
C ALA A 88 2.75 -5.77 4.36
N ALA A 89 2.79 -4.88 3.37
CA ALA A 89 3.95 -4.71 2.49
C ALA A 89 5.22 -4.39 3.27
N TYR A 90 5.16 -3.46 4.22
CA TYR A 90 6.28 -3.10 5.07
C TYR A 90 6.78 -4.31 5.87
N ILE A 91 5.87 -5.01 6.55
CA ILE A 91 6.21 -6.19 7.35
C ILE A 91 6.86 -7.28 6.48
N LEU A 92 6.26 -7.62 5.33
CA LEU A 92 6.80 -8.62 4.42
C LEU A 92 8.20 -8.24 3.92
N ASN A 93 8.40 -6.96 3.59
CA ASN A 93 9.70 -6.48 3.12
C ASN A 93 10.78 -6.57 4.20
N ILE A 94 10.51 -6.19 5.45
CA ILE A 94 11.51 -6.28 6.52
C ILE A 94 11.76 -7.70 7.02
N LEU A 95 10.80 -8.60 6.86
CA LEU A 95 10.96 -10.00 7.23
C LEU A 95 11.78 -10.78 6.21
N TRP A 96 11.63 -10.45 4.93
CA TRP A 96 12.15 -11.30 3.86
C TRP A 96 13.09 -10.63 2.87
N VAL A 97 12.92 -9.32 2.58
CA VAL A 97 13.64 -8.65 1.49
C VAL A 97 14.79 -7.79 2.00
N PHE A 98 14.55 -6.94 2.98
CA PHE A 98 15.48 -5.92 3.43
C PHE A 98 15.83 -6.08 4.91
N GLU A 99 17.07 -5.70 5.25
CA GLU A 99 17.42 -5.48 6.65
C GLU A 99 16.82 -4.16 7.11
N SER A 100 16.13 -4.21 8.23
CA SER A 100 15.60 -3.03 8.89
C SER A 100 16.63 -2.46 9.87
N GLY A 101 16.48 -1.18 10.21
CA GLY A 101 17.35 -0.54 11.20
C GLY A 101 18.35 0.45 10.59
N ARG A 102 18.04 0.98 9.40
CA ARG A 102 18.77 2.10 8.82
C ARG A 102 18.79 3.27 9.80
N ARG A 103 19.95 3.87 10.01
CA ARG A 103 20.10 5.08 10.80
C ARG A 103 19.84 6.30 9.92
N TYR A 104 19.06 7.24 10.46
CA TYR A 104 18.73 8.51 9.81
C TYR A 104 19.43 9.64 10.58
N PRO A 105 20.47 10.28 10.02
CA PRO A 105 21.23 11.33 10.70
C PRO A 105 20.38 12.48 11.26
N PRO A 106 19.30 12.95 10.57
CA PRO A 106 18.42 13.96 11.13
C PRO A 106 17.76 13.54 12.44
N VAL A 107 17.41 12.27 12.59
CA VAL A 107 16.81 11.74 13.84
C VAL A 107 17.79 11.83 14.99
N ASP A 108 19.03 11.39 14.77
CA ASP A 108 20.07 11.46 15.78
C ASP A 108 20.38 12.91 16.18
N PHE A 109 20.37 13.84 15.22
CA PHE A 109 20.53 15.27 15.48
C PHE A 109 19.40 15.85 16.35
N PHE A 110 18.16 15.52 16.06
CA PHE A 110 17.01 15.95 16.88
C PHE A 110 17.05 15.36 18.28
N LEU A 111 17.32 14.06 18.41
CA LEU A 111 17.40 13.39 19.71
C LEU A 111 18.56 13.92 20.57
N SER A 112 19.69 14.30 19.94
CA SER A 112 20.82 14.92 20.67
C SER A 112 20.46 16.29 21.22
N LYS A 113 19.73 17.13 20.44
CA LYS A 113 19.25 18.44 20.92
C LYS A 113 18.25 18.33 22.08
N LEU A 114 17.49 17.24 22.15
CA LEU A 114 16.54 16.96 23.23
C LEU A 114 17.17 16.25 24.43
N GLY A 115 18.46 15.90 24.38
CA GLY A 115 19.13 15.13 25.43
C GLY A 115 18.71 13.66 25.51
N LEU A 116 17.98 13.17 24.49
CA LEU A 116 17.37 11.83 24.47
C LEU A 116 18.18 10.78 23.71
N ILE A 117 19.32 11.16 23.16
CA ILE A 117 20.15 10.26 22.31
C ILE A 117 20.67 9.02 23.05
N GLN A 118 20.80 9.11 24.38
CA GLN A 118 21.28 8.02 25.22
C GLN A 118 20.24 6.93 25.47
N HIS A 119 18.96 7.19 25.21
CA HIS A 119 17.87 6.21 25.36
C HIS A 119 17.79 5.30 24.12
N ALA A 120 18.49 4.15 24.18
CA ALA A 120 18.60 3.22 23.04
C ALA A 120 17.25 2.80 22.45
N THR A 121 16.28 2.50 23.30
CA THR A 121 14.92 2.10 22.87
C THR A 121 14.20 3.23 22.14
N LEU A 122 14.23 4.45 22.70
CA LEU A 122 13.59 5.61 22.08
C LEU A 122 14.24 5.95 20.73
N ARG A 123 15.57 5.88 20.67
CA ARG A 123 16.32 6.08 19.44
C ARG A 123 15.94 5.05 18.38
N ALA A 124 15.88 3.77 18.74
CA ALA A 124 15.47 2.71 17.81
C ALA A 124 14.02 2.91 17.30
N CYS A 125 13.08 3.26 18.20
CA CYS A 125 11.70 3.60 17.83
C CYS A 125 11.64 4.80 16.89
N ALA A 126 12.37 5.87 17.15
CA ALA A 126 12.38 7.06 16.31
C ALA A 126 12.87 6.76 14.88
N HIS A 127 13.98 6.02 14.74
CA HIS A 127 14.47 5.59 13.43
C HIS A 127 13.45 4.72 12.71
N ARG A 128 12.80 3.79 13.42
CA ARG A 128 11.77 2.92 12.85
C ARG A 128 10.54 3.72 12.40
N THR A 129 10.11 4.69 13.18
CA THR A 129 8.97 5.57 12.82
C THR A 129 9.26 6.33 11.53
N VAL A 130 10.46 6.88 11.38
CA VAL A 130 10.86 7.58 10.14
C VAL A 130 10.90 6.61 8.95
N GLU A 131 11.43 5.40 9.13
CA GLU A 131 11.46 4.37 8.09
C GLU A 131 10.04 4.04 7.60
N VAL A 132 9.10 3.80 8.52
CA VAL A 132 7.69 3.54 8.21
C VAL A 132 7.04 4.76 7.53
N ALA A 133 7.25 5.95 8.06
CA ALA A 133 6.69 7.18 7.50
C ALA A 133 7.14 7.42 6.05
N LEU A 134 8.42 7.23 5.76
CA LEU A 134 8.94 7.35 4.39
C LEU A 134 8.36 6.28 3.46
N PHE A 135 8.21 5.05 3.94
CA PHE A 135 7.60 3.98 3.16
C PHE A 135 6.15 4.32 2.78
N TYR A 136 5.35 4.86 3.73
CA TYR A 136 3.99 5.31 3.47
C TYR A 136 3.95 6.55 2.57
N ALA A 137 4.85 7.51 2.74
CA ALA A 137 4.89 8.73 1.93
C ALA A 137 5.11 8.43 0.44
N VAL A 138 6.06 7.55 0.12
CA VAL A 138 6.35 7.16 -1.28
C VAL A 138 5.16 6.47 -1.93
N SER A 139 4.45 5.61 -1.20
CA SER A 139 3.27 4.90 -1.72
C SER A 139 2.01 5.77 -1.71
N GLY A 140 1.93 6.74 -0.79
CA GLY A 140 0.75 7.54 -0.51
C GLY A 140 0.35 8.45 -1.67
N ILE A 141 1.30 9.01 -2.40
CA ILE A 141 1.02 9.91 -3.52
C ILE A 141 0.25 9.18 -4.62
N ALA A 142 0.72 8.00 -5.01
CA ALA A 142 0.07 7.23 -6.07
C ALA A 142 -1.34 6.79 -5.69
N ILE A 143 -1.53 6.33 -4.43
CA ILE A 143 -2.84 5.90 -3.95
C ILE A 143 -3.80 7.10 -3.80
N ALA A 144 -3.33 8.27 -3.37
CA ALA A 144 -4.17 9.46 -3.25
C ALA A 144 -4.76 9.89 -4.59
N ILE A 145 -3.93 9.95 -5.64
CA ILE A 145 -4.39 10.27 -7.01
C ILE A 145 -5.38 9.21 -7.50
N GLY A 146 -5.05 7.93 -7.36
CA GLY A 146 -5.93 6.83 -7.79
C GLY A 146 -7.26 6.82 -7.05
N THR A 147 -7.27 7.09 -5.74
CA THR A 147 -8.49 7.17 -4.92
C THR A 147 -9.39 8.31 -5.34
N PHE A 148 -8.82 9.48 -5.60
CA PHE A 148 -9.57 10.63 -6.12
C PHE A 148 -10.22 10.29 -7.46
N LEU A 149 -9.47 9.74 -8.41
CA LEU A 149 -10.00 9.34 -9.72
C LEU A 149 -11.07 8.26 -9.60
N MET A 150 -10.92 7.29 -8.72
CA MET A 150 -11.96 6.28 -8.42
C MET A 150 -13.27 6.96 -7.99
N GLY A 151 -13.19 7.95 -7.09
CA GLY A 151 -14.35 8.72 -6.67
C GLY A 151 -15.05 9.45 -7.83
N VAL A 152 -14.28 10.10 -8.72
CA VAL A 152 -14.80 10.74 -9.94
C VAL A 152 -15.48 9.73 -10.87
N MET A 153 -14.86 8.58 -11.12
CA MET A 153 -15.41 7.51 -11.98
C MET A 153 -16.76 7.00 -11.47
N ILE A 154 -16.90 6.84 -10.15
CA ILE A 154 -18.16 6.40 -9.56
C ILE A 154 -19.22 7.53 -9.64
N ASN A 155 -18.87 8.74 -9.24
CA ASN A 155 -19.84 9.82 -9.07
C ASN A 155 -20.25 10.49 -10.40
N GLN A 156 -19.30 10.70 -11.33
CA GLN A 156 -19.54 11.43 -12.57
C GLN A 156 -19.86 10.50 -13.76
N TRP A 157 -19.21 9.34 -13.81
CA TRP A 157 -19.33 8.40 -14.93
C TRP A 157 -20.17 7.18 -14.59
N HIS A 158 -20.70 7.10 -13.37
CA HIS A 158 -21.58 6.02 -12.88
C HIS A 158 -20.99 4.62 -13.00
N PHE A 159 -19.66 4.51 -12.99
CA PHE A 159 -18.98 3.21 -13.01
C PHE A 159 -19.31 2.41 -11.75
N THR A 160 -19.37 1.10 -11.89
CA THR A 160 -19.48 0.22 -10.72
C THR A 160 -18.21 0.33 -9.86
N THR A 161 -18.36 0.13 -8.56
CA THR A 161 -17.24 0.24 -7.62
C THR A 161 -16.11 -0.73 -7.96
N THR A 162 -16.44 -1.95 -8.40
CA THR A 162 -15.45 -2.96 -8.81
C THR A 162 -14.62 -2.48 -9.99
N VAL A 163 -15.24 -1.88 -11.03
CA VAL A 163 -14.54 -1.36 -12.21
C VAL A 163 -13.69 -0.16 -11.85
N ALA A 164 -14.23 0.80 -11.10
CA ALA A 164 -13.51 1.99 -10.66
C ALA A 164 -12.31 1.63 -9.77
N PHE A 165 -12.45 0.65 -8.88
CA PHE A 165 -11.35 0.13 -8.05
C PHE A 165 -10.27 -0.55 -8.91
N GLY A 166 -10.63 -1.38 -9.87
CA GLY A 166 -9.68 -2.00 -10.81
C GLY A 166 -8.87 -0.96 -11.59
N ALA A 167 -9.55 0.07 -12.13
CA ALA A 167 -8.89 1.18 -12.82
C ALA A 167 -7.94 1.97 -11.89
N GLN A 168 -8.36 2.24 -10.65
CA GLN A 168 -7.52 2.88 -9.63
C GLN A 168 -6.24 2.08 -9.37
N CYS A 169 -6.33 0.75 -9.26
CA CYS A 169 -5.15 -0.11 -9.05
C CYS A 169 -4.15 0.01 -10.21
N VAL A 170 -4.63 0.02 -11.46
CA VAL A 170 -3.79 0.21 -12.64
C VAL A 170 -3.14 1.58 -12.65
N ILE A 171 -3.91 2.65 -12.39
CA ILE A 171 -3.41 4.03 -12.33
C ILE A 171 -2.34 4.18 -11.25
N ALA A 172 -2.58 3.66 -10.03
CA ALA A 172 -1.62 3.69 -8.94
C ALA A 172 -0.33 2.92 -9.28
N ALA A 173 -0.43 1.78 -9.94
CA ALA A 173 0.73 1.02 -10.41
C ALA A 173 1.55 1.79 -11.44
N MET A 174 0.89 2.45 -12.41
CA MET A 174 1.56 3.27 -13.43
C MET A 174 2.28 4.48 -12.81
N ILE A 175 1.63 5.18 -11.88
CA ILE A 175 2.23 6.31 -11.17
C ILE A 175 3.44 5.85 -10.34
N ASN A 176 3.30 4.77 -9.57
CA ASN A 176 4.41 4.19 -8.80
C ASN A 176 5.59 3.80 -9.70
N PHE A 177 5.32 3.18 -10.85
CA PHE A 177 6.36 2.83 -11.82
C PHE A 177 7.06 4.09 -12.37
N ALA A 178 6.29 5.09 -12.80
CA ALA A 178 6.82 6.33 -13.32
C ALA A 178 7.67 7.08 -12.28
N MET A 179 7.16 7.24 -11.06
CA MET A 179 7.90 7.89 -9.98
C MET A 179 9.22 7.17 -9.68
N ARG A 180 9.22 5.85 -9.59
CA ARG A 180 10.45 5.08 -9.36
C ARG A 180 11.44 5.21 -10.51
N LYS A 181 10.96 5.12 -11.77
CA LYS A 181 11.80 5.24 -12.96
C LYS A 181 12.46 6.62 -13.06
N PHE A 182 11.72 7.70 -12.78
CA PHE A 182 12.24 9.07 -12.95
C PHE A 182 12.92 9.63 -11.70
N MET A 183 12.61 9.13 -10.49
CA MET A 183 13.21 9.65 -9.26
C MET A 183 14.38 8.81 -8.74
N ILE A 184 14.39 7.50 -9.03
CA ILE A 184 15.39 6.57 -8.49
C ILE A 184 16.41 6.16 -9.55
N PHE A 185 15.96 5.87 -10.77
CA PHE A 185 16.80 5.49 -11.88
C PHE A 185 17.07 6.70 -12.78
N LYS A 186 18.03 7.53 -12.39
CA LYS A 186 18.67 8.42 -13.36
C LYS A 186 19.54 7.54 -14.27
N SER A 187 19.04 7.30 -15.48
CA SER A 187 19.88 6.88 -16.61
C SER A 187 20.81 8.01 -16.96
#